data_b49c3666b7a072ce6e49bddc70b572b8
#
_entry.id   b49c3666b7a072ce6e49bddc70b572b8
#
_cell.length_a   1.000
_cell.length_b   1.000
_cell.length_c   1.000
_cell.angle_alpha   90.00
_cell.angle_beta   90.00
_cell.angle_gamma   90.00
#
_symmetry.space_group_name_H-M   'P 1'
#
loop_
_entity.id
_entity.type
_entity.pdbx_description
1 polymer ?
#
loop_
_entity_poly.entity_id
_entity_poly.type
_entity_poly.pdbx_seq_one_letter_code
_entity_poly.pdbx_strand_id
1 'polypeptide(L)'
;RNGKMLAGKGVATSVGIIPGKLEDRNVSLEKIAELLKIDVETINNKLTAKWVKEDSFVPIETIPKVKETDLMKIQPEEKTLEEQERQNKLLEIPGVMLSDVEVRSYELGEAAAHLIGYVQSVTAEDLENHPGEGYTNESVIGRSGLEKIYEKQLKGKDGCDIKILDSDGEEKEVLVGTFKEDGKDIRLTIDSDLQKSLYEQFKEDPGCSVAMNPYTGEVLALVSTPSYDNNEFIRGLSSEKWTSLN
;
A
#
# COMPACT_ATOMS: atom_id res chain seq x y z
N ARG A 1 0.91 5.72 -21.65
CA ARG A 1 1.40 5.67 -23.05
C ARG A 1 2.62 4.74 -23.13
N ASN A 2 2.93 4.19 -24.29
CA ASN A 2 4.13 3.39 -24.57
C ASN A 2 4.31 2.11 -23.71
N GLY A 3 3.24 1.62 -23.07
CA GLY A 3 3.30 0.41 -22.23
C GLY A 3 4.02 0.59 -20.89
N LYS A 4 4.39 1.81 -20.51
CA LYS A 4 4.96 2.08 -19.17
C LYS A 4 3.87 1.97 -18.11
N MET A 5 4.12 1.20 -17.08
CA MET A 5 3.24 1.06 -15.93
C MET A 5 3.28 2.34 -15.08
N LEU A 6 2.12 2.84 -14.67
CA LEU A 6 2.01 3.99 -13.77
C LEU A 6 1.57 3.57 -12.37
N ALA A 7 0.72 2.56 -12.31
CA ALA A 7 0.26 1.93 -11.07
C ALA A 7 0.12 0.43 -11.30
N GLY A 8 0.54 -0.39 -10.35
CA GLY A 8 0.52 -1.83 -10.48
C GLY A 8 0.80 -2.55 -9.17
N LYS A 9 1.12 -3.83 -9.27
CA LYS A 9 1.57 -4.64 -8.15
C LYS A 9 3.02 -4.31 -7.82
N GLY A 10 3.27 -4.03 -6.56
CA GLY A 10 4.58 -3.83 -5.98
C GLY A 10 4.79 -4.76 -4.78
N VAL A 11 5.96 -4.67 -4.17
CA VAL A 11 6.28 -5.42 -2.96
C VAL A 11 6.75 -4.42 -1.90
N ALA A 12 6.17 -4.55 -0.73
CA ALA A 12 6.59 -3.82 0.47
C ALA A 12 7.02 -4.82 1.56
N THR A 13 7.54 -4.32 2.65
CA THR A 13 7.93 -5.12 3.81
C THR A 13 6.91 -4.93 4.93
N SER A 14 6.26 -5.99 5.34
CA SER A 14 5.40 -6.01 6.52
C SER A 14 6.26 -6.29 7.75
N VAL A 15 6.22 -5.37 8.70
CA VAL A 15 6.81 -5.54 10.03
C VAL A 15 5.76 -6.17 10.93
N GLY A 16 6.03 -7.35 11.44
CA GLY A 16 5.14 -8.03 12.35
C GLY A 16 5.82 -8.46 13.64
N ILE A 17 5.01 -8.75 14.64
CA ILE A 17 5.43 -9.20 15.96
C ILE A 17 4.89 -10.60 16.23
N ILE A 18 5.72 -11.47 16.79
CA ILE A 18 5.31 -12.74 17.36
C ILE A 18 5.29 -12.57 18.89
N PRO A 19 4.12 -12.45 19.53
CA PRO A 19 4.02 -12.02 20.93
C PRO A 19 4.81 -12.89 21.91
N GLY A 20 4.78 -14.21 21.73
CA GLY A 20 5.50 -15.15 22.60
C GLY A 20 7.03 -15.14 22.47
N LYS A 21 7.57 -14.39 21.50
CA LYS A 21 9.03 -14.27 21.30
C LYS A 21 9.60 -12.93 21.81
N LEU A 22 8.75 -12.04 22.35
CA LEU A 22 9.20 -10.79 22.96
C LEU A 22 9.84 -11.10 24.33
N GLU A 23 11.09 -10.69 24.56
CA GLU A 23 11.79 -10.89 25.83
C GLU A 23 11.26 -9.95 26.92
N ASP A 24 11.24 -8.63 26.64
CA ASP A 24 10.60 -7.61 27.50
C ASP A 24 9.58 -6.86 26.65
N ARG A 25 8.31 -7.20 26.89
CA ARG A 25 7.21 -6.67 26.08
C ARG A 25 7.20 -5.14 26.04
N ASN A 26 7.31 -4.47 27.19
CA ASN A 26 7.16 -3.02 27.25
C ASN A 26 8.32 -2.32 26.55
N VAL A 27 9.56 -2.71 26.86
CA VAL A 27 10.76 -2.15 26.26
C VAL A 27 10.79 -2.40 24.73
N SER A 28 10.41 -3.63 24.32
CA SER A 28 10.36 -3.97 22.89
C SER A 28 9.31 -3.14 22.16
N LEU A 29 8.11 -2.96 22.71
CA LEU A 29 7.05 -2.16 22.07
C LEU A 29 7.42 -0.68 21.98
N GLU A 30 8.09 -0.10 22.99
CA GLU A 30 8.59 1.27 22.93
C GLU A 30 9.61 1.45 21.80
N LYS A 31 10.58 0.55 21.67
CA LYS A 31 11.57 0.58 20.58
C LYS A 31 10.94 0.41 19.20
N ILE A 32 9.98 -0.50 19.05
CA ILE A 32 9.27 -0.71 17.78
C ILE A 32 8.46 0.53 17.43
N ALA A 33 7.76 1.13 18.39
CA ALA A 33 6.97 2.34 18.21
C ALA A 33 7.84 3.52 17.75
N GLU A 34 9.01 3.71 18.37
CA GLU A 34 9.99 4.73 17.99
C GLU A 34 10.51 4.50 16.55
N LEU A 35 10.93 3.28 16.22
CA LEU A 35 11.44 2.94 14.89
C LEU A 35 10.39 3.07 13.78
N LEU A 36 9.14 2.72 14.07
CA LEU A 36 8.03 2.81 13.12
C LEU A 36 7.32 4.16 13.14
N LYS A 37 7.61 5.03 14.11
CA LYS A 37 6.97 6.34 14.34
C LYS A 37 5.44 6.22 14.51
N ILE A 38 5.02 5.23 15.30
CA ILE A 38 3.62 4.96 15.64
C ILE A 38 3.46 4.89 17.17
N ASP A 39 2.23 5.04 17.65
CA ASP A 39 1.95 4.96 19.06
C ASP A 39 2.01 3.52 19.58
N VAL A 40 2.55 3.33 20.80
CA VAL A 40 2.58 2.04 21.50
C VAL A 40 1.16 1.48 21.67
N GLU A 41 0.17 2.34 21.89
CA GLU A 41 -1.24 1.94 22.00
C GLU A 41 -1.75 1.27 20.73
N THR A 42 -1.38 1.79 19.56
CA THR A 42 -1.71 1.19 18.25
C THR A 42 -1.17 -0.23 18.15
N ILE A 43 0.08 -0.47 18.56
CA ILE A 43 0.67 -1.81 18.57
C ILE A 43 -0.08 -2.71 19.55
N ASN A 44 -0.34 -2.23 20.79
CA ASN A 44 -1.06 -2.99 21.79
C ASN A 44 -2.46 -3.40 21.34
N ASN A 45 -3.21 -2.51 20.69
CA ASN A 45 -4.54 -2.81 20.17
C ASN A 45 -4.51 -3.94 19.14
N LYS A 46 -3.50 -3.97 18.27
CA LYS A 46 -3.30 -5.08 17.31
C LYS A 46 -2.94 -6.39 18.01
N LEU A 47 -2.08 -6.35 19.03
CA LEU A 47 -1.64 -7.53 19.78
C LEU A 47 -2.71 -8.11 20.71
N THR A 48 -3.73 -7.33 21.07
CA THR A 48 -4.85 -7.77 21.96
C THR A 48 -6.07 -8.26 21.18
N ALA A 49 -6.00 -8.31 19.84
CA ALA A 49 -7.09 -8.83 19.01
C ALA A 49 -7.38 -10.31 19.32
N LYS A 50 -8.67 -10.70 19.28
CA LYS A 50 -9.15 -12.03 19.72
C LYS A 50 -8.50 -13.23 19.01
N TRP A 51 -8.00 -13.02 17.79
CA TRP A 51 -7.36 -14.07 17.00
C TRP A 51 -5.87 -14.26 17.30
N VAL A 52 -5.24 -13.30 18.01
CA VAL A 52 -3.81 -13.31 18.32
C VAL A 52 -3.50 -14.37 19.36
N LYS A 53 -2.55 -15.24 19.05
CA LYS A 53 -1.93 -16.23 19.93
C LYS A 53 -0.45 -15.90 20.11
N GLU A 54 0.23 -16.57 21.04
CA GLU A 54 1.65 -16.34 21.32
C GLU A 54 2.57 -16.59 20.11
N ASP A 55 2.20 -17.51 19.24
CA ASP A 55 2.93 -17.90 18.03
C ASP A 55 2.45 -17.20 16.75
N SER A 56 1.40 -16.37 16.85
CA SER A 56 0.84 -15.66 15.69
C SER A 56 1.78 -14.57 15.20
N PHE A 57 1.95 -14.47 13.88
CA PHE A 57 2.53 -13.30 13.25
C PHE A 57 1.47 -12.19 13.19
N VAL A 58 1.67 -11.11 13.95
CA VAL A 58 0.76 -9.97 13.99
C VAL A 58 1.35 -8.83 13.19
N PRO A 59 0.81 -8.49 12.00
CA PRO A 59 1.30 -7.39 11.18
C PRO A 59 1.03 -6.05 11.87
N ILE A 60 2.08 -5.28 12.09
CA ILE A 60 2.02 -3.98 12.76
C ILE A 60 1.99 -2.84 11.74
N GLU A 61 2.96 -2.81 10.82
CA GLU A 61 3.12 -1.71 9.88
C GLU A 61 3.71 -2.24 8.56
N THR A 62 3.43 -1.53 7.47
CA THR A 62 4.03 -1.81 6.17
C THR A 62 5.02 -0.70 5.83
N ILE A 63 6.25 -1.07 5.55
CA ILE A 63 7.35 -0.14 5.26
C ILE A 63 7.89 -0.38 3.84
N PRO A 64 8.63 0.57 3.25
CA PRO A 64 9.23 0.40 1.95
C PRO A 64 10.13 -0.85 1.92
N LYS A 65 10.05 -1.64 0.85
CA LYS A 65 11.02 -2.70 0.64
C LYS A 65 12.33 -2.12 0.13
N VAL A 66 13.42 -2.38 0.84
CA VAL A 66 14.77 -2.06 0.38
C VAL A 66 15.21 -3.13 -0.62
N LYS A 67 15.52 -2.73 -1.85
CA LYS A 67 16.03 -3.62 -2.89
C LYS A 67 17.54 -3.64 -2.84
N GLU A 68 18.14 -4.84 -2.90
CA GLU A 68 19.60 -4.99 -2.96
C GLU A 68 20.22 -4.19 -4.12
N THR A 69 19.53 -4.13 -5.26
CA THR A 69 19.97 -3.34 -6.42
C THR A 69 20.10 -1.86 -6.13
N ASP A 70 19.29 -1.31 -5.22
CA ASP A 70 19.34 0.11 -4.85
C ASP A 70 20.49 0.39 -3.89
N LEU A 71 20.85 -0.57 -3.04
CA LEU A 71 22.01 -0.51 -2.17
C LEU A 71 23.34 -0.67 -2.92
N MET A 72 23.34 -1.40 -4.06
CA MET A 72 24.53 -1.63 -4.89
C MET A 72 24.83 -0.48 -5.85
N LYS A 73 24.02 0.57 -5.90
CA LYS A 73 24.32 1.77 -6.69
C LYS A 73 25.60 2.44 -6.19
N ILE A 74 26.33 3.09 -7.11
CA ILE A 74 27.59 3.82 -6.76
C ILE A 74 27.33 4.89 -5.70
N GLN A 75 26.13 5.48 -5.70
CA GLN A 75 25.63 6.40 -4.68
C GLN A 75 24.17 6.01 -4.36
N PRO A 76 23.97 5.16 -3.33
CA PRO A 76 22.61 4.87 -2.86
C PRO A 76 21.94 6.14 -2.33
N GLU A 77 20.64 6.24 -2.50
CA GLU A 77 19.86 7.34 -1.95
C GLU A 77 19.89 7.28 -0.41
N GLU A 78 20.07 8.42 0.24
CA GLU A 78 20.13 8.55 1.71
C GLU A 78 18.91 7.89 2.37
N LYS A 79 17.70 8.13 1.83
CA LYS A 79 16.46 7.50 2.30
C LYS A 79 16.51 5.96 2.25
N THR A 80 17.18 5.38 1.25
CA THR A 80 17.32 3.92 1.13
C THR A 80 18.24 3.37 2.21
N LEU A 81 19.31 4.08 2.52
CA LEU A 81 20.26 3.69 3.59
C LEU A 81 19.61 3.81 4.97
N GLU A 82 18.89 4.90 5.24
CA GLU A 82 18.14 5.10 6.48
C GLU A 82 17.10 3.99 6.68
N GLU A 83 16.37 3.63 5.61
CA GLU A 83 15.39 2.55 5.67
C GLU A 83 16.03 1.19 5.93
N GLN A 84 17.16 0.90 5.31
CA GLN A 84 17.93 -0.34 5.58
C GLN A 84 18.38 -0.39 7.03
N GLU A 85 18.90 0.71 7.57
CA GLU A 85 19.33 0.78 8.97
C GLU A 85 18.15 0.58 9.92
N ARG A 86 16.99 1.18 9.62
CA ARG A 86 15.75 1.00 10.36
C ARG A 86 15.32 -0.47 10.38
N GLN A 87 15.32 -1.14 9.22
CA GLN A 87 14.98 -2.56 9.12
C GLN A 87 15.94 -3.46 9.89
N ASN A 88 17.23 -3.16 9.86
CA ASN A 88 18.22 -3.89 10.64
C ASN A 88 17.97 -3.74 12.15
N LYS A 89 17.71 -2.52 12.63
CA LYS A 89 17.37 -2.27 14.04
C LYS A 89 16.09 -2.99 14.49
N LEU A 90 15.09 -3.07 13.60
CA LEU A 90 13.86 -3.82 13.88
C LEU A 90 14.13 -5.32 14.02
N LEU A 91 15.00 -5.90 13.18
CA LEU A 91 15.35 -7.32 13.24
C LEU A 91 16.22 -7.69 14.47
N GLU A 92 16.88 -6.72 15.10
CA GLU A 92 17.61 -6.93 16.36
C GLU A 92 16.67 -7.11 17.56
N ILE A 93 15.38 -6.76 17.43
CA ILE A 93 14.39 -6.90 18.50
C ILE A 93 13.83 -8.32 18.48
N PRO A 94 14.03 -9.16 19.53
CA PRO A 94 13.46 -10.50 19.59
C PRO A 94 11.94 -10.47 19.40
N GLY A 95 11.43 -11.36 18.54
CA GLY A 95 10.01 -11.44 18.22
C GLY A 95 9.55 -10.53 17.09
N VAL A 96 10.37 -9.63 16.58
CA VAL A 96 10.08 -8.90 15.34
C VAL A 96 10.44 -9.74 14.14
N MET A 97 9.59 -9.73 13.13
CA MET A 97 9.80 -10.44 11.87
C MET A 97 9.39 -9.55 10.70
N LEU A 98 10.19 -9.58 9.64
CA LEU A 98 9.90 -8.90 8.38
C LEU A 98 9.44 -9.93 7.35
N SER A 99 8.36 -9.64 6.63
CA SER A 99 7.86 -10.46 5.53
C SER A 99 7.50 -9.61 4.33
N ASP A 100 7.68 -10.17 3.14
CA ASP A 100 7.24 -9.50 1.91
C ASP A 100 5.73 -9.55 1.79
N VAL A 101 5.13 -8.41 1.42
CA VAL A 101 3.71 -8.30 1.12
C VAL A 101 3.50 -7.62 -0.23
N GLU A 102 2.58 -8.18 -1.02
CA GLU A 102 2.15 -7.55 -2.26
C GLU A 102 1.28 -6.33 -1.92
N VAL A 103 1.62 -5.19 -2.52
CA VAL A 103 0.90 -3.93 -2.33
C VAL A 103 0.68 -3.24 -3.67
N ARG A 104 -0.23 -2.28 -3.71
CA ARG A 104 -0.33 -1.35 -4.85
C ARG A 104 0.93 -0.46 -4.86
N SER A 105 1.49 -0.20 -6.03
CA SER A 105 2.69 0.64 -6.20
C SER A 105 2.47 1.64 -7.32
N TYR A 106 2.96 2.86 -7.12
CA TYR A 106 2.84 3.99 -8.03
C TYR A 106 4.23 4.44 -8.47
N GLU A 107 4.56 4.18 -9.73
CA GLU A 107 5.90 4.39 -10.29
C GLU A 107 6.34 5.86 -10.30
N LEU A 108 5.40 6.79 -10.47
CA LEU A 108 5.70 8.22 -10.56
C LEU A 108 5.56 8.94 -9.21
N GLY A 109 5.02 8.27 -8.17
CA GLY A 109 4.82 8.88 -6.86
C GLY A 109 4.17 10.25 -6.95
N GLU A 110 4.79 11.25 -6.33
CA GLU A 110 4.32 12.64 -6.27
C GLU A 110 4.02 13.24 -7.65
N ALA A 111 4.78 12.87 -8.69
CA ALA A 111 4.61 13.45 -10.02
C ALA A 111 3.25 13.14 -10.68
N ALA A 112 2.55 12.11 -10.22
CA ALA A 112 1.25 11.72 -10.76
C ALA A 112 0.19 11.45 -9.69
N ALA A 113 0.43 11.80 -8.43
CA ALA A 113 -0.44 11.46 -7.32
C ALA A 113 -1.87 11.99 -7.46
N HIS A 114 -2.03 13.25 -7.83
CA HIS A 114 -3.36 13.83 -8.05
C HIS A 114 -4.12 13.19 -9.21
N LEU A 115 -3.41 12.78 -10.27
CA LEU A 115 -4.01 12.12 -11.42
C LEU A 115 -4.41 10.68 -11.09
N ILE A 116 -3.47 9.89 -10.60
CA ILE A 116 -3.68 8.48 -10.34
C ILE A 116 -4.53 8.28 -9.08
N GLY A 117 -4.27 9.06 -8.03
CA GLY A 117 -4.86 8.86 -6.73
C GLY A 117 -4.15 7.76 -5.94
N TYR A 118 -4.85 7.16 -5.00
CA TYR A 118 -4.34 6.11 -4.13
C TYR A 118 -5.46 5.17 -3.67
N VAL A 119 -5.06 3.98 -3.24
CA VAL A 119 -5.93 3.02 -2.54
C VAL A 119 -5.63 3.01 -1.05
N GLN A 120 -6.61 2.67 -0.25
CA GLN A 120 -6.47 2.41 1.19
C GLN A 120 -7.30 1.20 1.59
N SER A 121 -7.00 0.63 2.76
CA SER A 121 -7.81 -0.43 3.36
C SER A 121 -9.25 0.02 3.53
N VAL A 122 -10.16 -0.92 3.31
CA VAL A 122 -11.59 -0.75 3.49
C VAL A 122 -11.89 -0.51 4.97
N THR A 123 -12.74 0.48 5.26
CA THR A 123 -13.25 0.78 6.60
C THR A 123 -14.59 0.09 6.84
N ALA A 124 -15.06 0.07 8.10
CA ALA A 124 -16.41 -0.42 8.42
C ALA A 124 -17.51 0.37 7.67
N GLU A 125 -17.33 1.68 7.53
CA GLU A 125 -18.24 2.55 6.79
C GLU A 125 -18.26 2.19 5.28
N ASP A 126 -17.11 1.86 4.69
CA ASP A 126 -17.06 1.42 3.30
C ASP A 126 -17.85 0.12 3.08
N LEU A 127 -17.76 -0.83 4.02
CA LEU A 127 -18.52 -2.09 3.95
C LEU A 127 -20.02 -1.84 4.04
N GLU A 128 -20.45 -0.88 4.86
CA GLU A 128 -21.86 -0.48 4.98
C GLU A 128 -22.36 0.24 3.71
N ASN A 129 -21.52 1.06 3.08
CA ASN A 129 -21.87 1.82 1.88
C ASN A 129 -21.82 1.00 0.58
N HIS A 130 -21.11 -0.15 0.58
CA HIS A 130 -20.93 -1.01 -0.59
C HIS A 130 -21.38 -2.47 -0.35
N PRO A 131 -22.63 -2.69 0.13
CA PRO A 131 -23.12 -4.03 0.45
C PRO A 131 -23.19 -4.91 -0.81
N GLY A 132 -22.64 -6.11 -0.73
CA GLY A 132 -22.68 -7.08 -1.83
C GLY A 132 -21.72 -6.77 -2.99
N GLU A 133 -20.89 -5.76 -2.91
CA GLU A 133 -19.88 -5.46 -3.92
C GLU A 133 -18.59 -6.29 -3.75
N GLY A 134 -18.55 -7.25 -2.82
CA GLY A 134 -17.44 -8.20 -2.62
C GLY A 134 -16.25 -7.59 -1.88
N TYR A 135 -16.44 -6.53 -1.09
CA TYR A 135 -15.42 -6.03 -0.18
C TYR A 135 -15.38 -6.82 1.12
N THR A 136 -14.18 -7.02 1.64
CA THR A 136 -13.88 -7.61 2.94
C THR A 136 -13.03 -6.66 3.77
N ASN A 137 -12.80 -6.98 5.03
CA ASN A 137 -11.90 -6.20 5.89
C ASN A 137 -10.44 -6.18 5.40
N GLU A 138 -10.08 -7.09 4.50
CA GLU A 138 -8.74 -7.19 3.92
C GLU A 138 -8.64 -6.52 2.55
N SER A 139 -9.77 -6.05 2.02
CA SER A 139 -9.82 -5.38 0.71
C SER A 139 -9.24 -3.97 0.79
N VAL A 140 -8.82 -3.47 -0.36
CA VAL A 140 -8.47 -2.05 -0.57
C VAL A 140 -9.49 -1.40 -1.48
N ILE A 141 -9.65 -0.08 -1.37
CA ILE A 141 -10.58 0.71 -2.19
C ILE A 141 -9.90 2.00 -2.66
N GLY A 142 -10.16 2.41 -3.89
CA GLY A 142 -9.68 3.67 -4.47
C GLY A 142 -10.31 4.89 -3.80
N ARG A 143 -9.50 5.76 -3.22
CA ARG A 143 -9.95 6.95 -2.49
C ARG A 143 -10.02 8.19 -3.34
N SER A 144 -9.14 8.32 -4.31
CA SER A 144 -9.05 9.51 -5.16
C SER A 144 -8.58 9.18 -6.57
N GLY A 145 -8.60 10.18 -7.46
CA GLY A 145 -8.06 10.10 -8.82
C GLY A 145 -8.66 8.96 -9.66
N LEU A 146 -7.83 8.42 -10.53
CA LEU A 146 -8.22 7.33 -11.42
C LEU A 146 -8.50 6.02 -10.67
N GLU A 147 -7.83 5.77 -9.54
CA GLU A 147 -8.10 4.61 -8.69
C GLU A 147 -9.56 4.59 -8.23
N LYS A 148 -10.11 5.75 -7.81
CA LYS A 148 -11.51 5.87 -7.41
C LYS A 148 -12.48 5.80 -8.60
N ILE A 149 -12.16 6.52 -9.69
CA ILE A 149 -13.05 6.62 -10.84
C ILE A 149 -13.22 5.27 -11.53
N TYR A 150 -12.13 4.50 -11.60
CA TYR A 150 -12.11 3.20 -12.28
C TYR A 150 -12.10 2.00 -11.32
N GLU A 151 -12.45 2.20 -10.05
CA GLU A 151 -12.47 1.16 -9.02
C GLU A 151 -13.15 -0.14 -9.50
N LYS A 152 -14.35 -0.05 -10.07
CA LYS A 152 -15.10 -1.21 -10.58
C LYS A 152 -14.40 -2.01 -11.67
N GLN A 153 -13.49 -1.36 -12.40
CA GLN A 153 -12.72 -2.01 -13.47
C GLN A 153 -11.40 -2.58 -12.94
N LEU A 154 -10.77 -1.86 -12.01
CA LEU A 154 -9.45 -2.19 -11.46
C LEU A 154 -9.51 -3.29 -10.39
N LYS A 155 -10.58 -3.34 -9.60
CA LYS A 155 -10.72 -4.22 -8.45
C LYS A 155 -10.73 -5.72 -8.80
N GLY A 156 -11.36 -6.13 -9.92
CA GLY A 156 -11.63 -7.54 -10.18
C GLY A 156 -12.75 -8.11 -9.31
N LYS A 157 -12.82 -9.43 -9.19
CA LYS A 157 -13.77 -10.14 -8.34
C LYS A 157 -13.10 -11.34 -7.71
N ASP A 158 -13.32 -11.54 -6.42
CA ASP A 158 -12.81 -12.71 -5.71
C ASP A 158 -13.60 -13.95 -6.10
N GLY A 159 -12.88 -15.08 -6.18
CA GLY A 159 -13.51 -16.40 -6.28
C GLY A 159 -14.06 -16.85 -4.93
N CYS A 160 -15.07 -17.68 -4.96
CA CYS A 160 -15.66 -18.26 -3.75
C CYS A 160 -16.03 -19.72 -4.02
N ASP A 161 -15.67 -20.61 -3.09
CA ASP A 161 -16.08 -22.02 -3.10
C ASP A 161 -16.92 -22.32 -1.88
N ILE A 162 -18.06 -22.97 -2.09
CA ILE A 162 -18.88 -23.55 -1.03
C ILE A 162 -18.53 -25.02 -0.94
N LYS A 163 -17.96 -25.43 0.19
CA LYS A 163 -17.44 -26.78 0.42
C LYS A 163 -18.21 -27.49 1.55
N ILE A 164 -18.39 -28.79 1.43
CA ILE A 164 -18.80 -29.64 2.55
C ILE A 164 -17.53 -30.13 3.21
N LEU A 165 -17.43 -29.91 4.52
CA LEU A 165 -16.38 -30.48 5.37
C LEU A 165 -16.97 -31.66 6.15
N ASP A 166 -16.15 -32.67 6.46
CA ASP A 166 -16.52 -33.74 7.39
C ASP A 166 -16.36 -33.31 8.86
N SER A 167 -16.59 -34.24 9.80
CA SER A 167 -16.47 -34.00 11.23
C SER A 167 -15.05 -33.63 11.69
N ASP A 168 -14.05 -33.99 10.92
CA ASP A 168 -12.62 -33.76 11.21
C ASP A 168 -12.10 -32.49 10.53
N GLY A 169 -12.97 -31.80 9.77
CA GLY A 169 -12.65 -30.56 9.06
C GLY A 169 -12.01 -30.77 7.69
N GLU A 170 -11.96 -32.01 7.21
CA GLU A 170 -11.43 -32.34 5.89
C GLU A 170 -12.45 -32.06 4.79
N GLU A 171 -11.96 -31.64 3.63
CA GLU A 171 -12.79 -31.30 2.47
C GLU A 171 -13.36 -32.53 1.83
N LYS A 172 -14.70 -32.68 1.87
CA LYS A 172 -15.43 -33.82 1.32
C LYS A 172 -15.92 -33.58 -0.10
N GLU A 173 -16.48 -32.40 -0.37
CA GLU A 173 -17.06 -32.06 -1.66
C GLU A 173 -17.13 -30.55 -1.85
N VAL A 174 -16.88 -30.06 -3.07
CA VAL A 174 -17.15 -28.67 -3.49
C VAL A 174 -18.53 -28.65 -4.14
N LEU A 175 -19.49 -27.97 -3.51
CA LEU A 175 -20.87 -27.87 -4.01
C LEU A 175 -20.98 -26.91 -5.21
N VAL A 176 -20.40 -25.73 -5.08
CA VAL A 176 -20.41 -24.70 -6.11
C VAL A 176 -19.25 -23.76 -5.89
N GLY A 177 -18.65 -23.26 -6.96
CA GLY A 177 -17.59 -22.28 -6.92
C GLY A 177 -17.73 -21.24 -8.02
N THR A 178 -17.21 -20.05 -7.76
CA THR A 178 -17.01 -19.01 -8.76
C THR A 178 -15.52 -18.74 -8.90
N PHE A 179 -15.05 -18.60 -10.14
CA PHE A 179 -13.66 -18.31 -10.40
C PHE A 179 -13.33 -16.86 -10.07
N LYS A 180 -12.11 -16.63 -9.59
CA LYS A 180 -11.53 -15.29 -9.47
C LYS A 180 -11.46 -14.64 -10.85
N GLU A 181 -11.88 -13.39 -10.94
CA GLU A 181 -11.71 -12.53 -12.12
C GLU A 181 -10.71 -11.42 -11.78
N ASP A 182 -9.58 -11.35 -12.47
CA ASP A 182 -8.63 -10.26 -12.29
C ASP A 182 -9.22 -8.94 -12.80
N GLY A 183 -8.81 -7.82 -12.16
CA GLY A 183 -9.15 -6.49 -12.62
C GLY A 183 -8.64 -6.22 -14.03
N LYS A 184 -9.24 -5.26 -14.71
CA LYS A 184 -8.87 -4.88 -16.08
C LYS A 184 -7.86 -3.75 -16.07
N ASP A 185 -6.82 -3.89 -16.88
CA ASP A 185 -5.86 -2.82 -17.11
C ASP A 185 -6.50 -1.62 -17.81
N ILE A 186 -6.15 -0.43 -17.36
CA ILE A 186 -6.59 0.84 -17.95
C ILE A 186 -5.38 1.48 -18.64
N ARG A 187 -5.55 1.76 -19.92
CA ARG A 187 -4.51 2.42 -20.71
C ARG A 187 -4.78 3.91 -20.79
N LEU A 188 -3.81 4.70 -20.34
CA LEU A 188 -3.84 6.16 -20.41
C LEU A 188 -3.04 6.71 -21.58
N THR A 189 -3.36 7.94 -21.97
CA THR A 189 -2.61 8.72 -22.98
C THR A 189 -1.40 9.45 -22.37
N ILE A 190 -1.25 9.41 -21.06
CA ILE A 190 -0.19 10.08 -20.31
C ILE A 190 1.19 9.60 -20.76
N ASP A 191 2.08 10.54 -21.01
CA ASP A 191 3.50 10.34 -21.25
C ASP A 191 4.23 10.51 -19.91
N SER A 192 4.78 9.42 -19.38
CA SER A 192 5.38 9.40 -18.05
C SER A 192 6.61 10.29 -17.93
N ASP A 193 7.38 10.43 -19.00
CA ASP A 193 8.59 11.23 -18.99
C ASP A 193 8.25 12.72 -19.01
N LEU A 194 7.25 13.09 -19.81
CA LEU A 194 6.72 14.45 -19.83
C LEU A 194 6.05 14.81 -18.49
N GLN A 195 5.26 13.89 -17.92
CA GLN A 195 4.62 14.07 -16.61
C GLN A 195 5.66 14.37 -15.52
N LYS A 196 6.71 13.53 -15.46
CA LYS A 196 7.80 13.71 -14.49
C LYS A 196 8.57 15.00 -14.72
N SER A 197 8.90 15.32 -15.98
CA SER A 197 9.63 16.52 -16.34
C SER A 197 8.87 17.79 -15.95
N LEU A 198 7.56 17.84 -16.20
CA LEU A 198 6.72 18.95 -15.80
C LEU A 198 6.62 19.07 -14.27
N TYR A 199 6.44 17.94 -13.56
CA TYR A 199 6.43 17.97 -12.09
C TYR A 199 7.72 18.56 -11.53
N GLU A 200 8.89 18.14 -11.99
CA GLU A 200 10.19 18.68 -11.54
C GLU A 200 10.34 20.18 -11.75
N GLN A 201 9.67 20.76 -12.76
CA GLN A 201 9.68 22.21 -13.00
C GLN A 201 8.75 22.99 -12.06
N PHE A 202 7.68 22.36 -11.58
CA PHE A 202 6.62 23.00 -10.78
C PHE A 202 6.67 22.65 -9.29
N LYS A 203 7.42 21.66 -8.88
CA LYS A 203 7.32 21.07 -7.52
C LYS A 203 7.55 22.07 -6.38
N GLU A 204 8.30 23.14 -6.61
CA GLU A 204 8.60 24.16 -5.60
C GLU A 204 7.51 25.26 -5.53
N ASP A 205 6.64 25.35 -6.54
CA ASP A 205 5.62 26.41 -6.66
C ASP A 205 4.21 25.79 -6.70
N PRO A 206 3.21 26.37 -5.99
CA PRO A 206 1.82 25.97 -6.15
C PRO A 206 1.32 26.27 -7.56
N GLY A 207 0.80 25.26 -8.25
CA GLY A 207 0.31 25.44 -9.61
C GLY A 207 -0.22 24.16 -10.25
N CYS A 208 -0.62 24.30 -11.49
CA CYS A 208 -0.99 23.14 -12.31
C CYS A 208 -0.52 23.33 -13.75
N SER A 209 -0.26 22.20 -14.42
CA SER A 209 0.10 22.17 -15.83
C SER A 209 -0.61 21.04 -16.54
N VAL A 210 -1.18 21.32 -17.70
CA VAL A 210 -1.83 20.33 -18.56
C VAL A 210 -1.21 20.42 -19.96
N ALA A 211 -0.65 19.30 -20.42
CA ALA A 211 -0.19 19.15 -21.79
C ALA A 211 -1.18 18.30 -22.58
N MET A 212 -1.64 18.81 -23.72
CA MET A 212 -2.61 18.13 -24.58
C MET A 212 -2.16 18.17 -26.03
N ASN A 213 -2.43 17.09 -26.75
CA ASN A 213 -2.28 17.07 -28.21
C ASN A 213 -3.47 17.80 -28.82
N PRO A 214 -3.27 18.96 -29.52
CA PRO A 214 -4.38 19.75 -30.05
C PRO A 214 -5.11 19.06 -31.21
N TYR A 215 -4.52 18.10 -31.87
CA TYR A 215 -5.12 17.38 -33.00
C TYR A 215 -5.95 16.18 -32.56
N THR A 216 -5.55 15.48 -31.50
CA THR A 216 -6.22 14.26 -31.04
C THR A 216 -7.03 14.45 -29.79
N GLY A 217 -6.80 15.52 -29.03
CA GLY A 217 -7.41 15.75 -27.71
C GLY A 217 -6.80 14.88 -26.60
N GLU A 218 -5.76 14.09 -26.88
CA GLU A 218 -5.10 13.26 -25.88
C GLU A 218 -4.42 14.14 -24.82
N VAL A 219 -4.71 13.87 -23.53
CA VAL A 219 -3.97 14.45 -22.42
C VAL A 219 -2.66 13.70 -22.26
N LEU A 220 -1.54 14.39 -22.42
CA LEU A 220 -0.20 13.83 -22.36
C LEU A 220 0.44 13.96 -20.99
N ALA A 221 0.10 15.03 -20.25
CA ALA A 221 0.50 15.22 -18.87
C ALA A 221 -0.52 16.08 -18.14
N LEU A 222 -0.65 15.82 -16.83
CA LEU A 222 -1.51 16.56 -15.92
C LEU A 222 -0.85 16.60 -14.55
N VAL A 223 -0.28 17.75 -14.21
CA VAL A 223 0.49 17.98 -12.97
C VAL A 223 -0.25 18.98 -12.10
N SER A 224 -0.25 18.73 -10.80
CA SER A 224 -0.71 19.67 -9.79
C SER A 224 0.27 19.69 -8.62
N THR A 225 0.56 20.88 -8.08
CA THR A 225 1.46 21.11 -6.95
C THR A 225 0.81 22.09 -5.96
N PRO A 226 1.05 21.94 -4.66
CA PRO A 226 1.87 20.92 -4.01
C PRO A 226 1.30 19.51 -4.19
N SER A 227 2.15 18.50 -4.13
CA SER A 227 1.77 17.10 -4.30
C SER A 227 2.13 16.26 -3.07
N TYR A 228 1.79 14.98 -3.09
CA TYR A 228 2.02 14.02 -2.03
C TYR A 228 2.50 12.68 -2.62
N ASP A 229 3.25 11.88 -1.85
CA ASP A 229 3.59 10.52 -2.30
C ASP A 229 2.41 9.59 -2.02
N ASN A 230 1.72 9.15 -3.07
CA ASN A 230 0.60 8.24 -2.97
C ASN A 230 0.99 6.82 -2.48
N ASN A 231 2.26 6.44 -2.57
CA ASN A 231 2.74 5.19 -1.96
C ASN A 231 2.73 5.24 -0.43
N GLU A 232 2.81 6.42 0.19
CA GLU A 232 2.71 6.54 1.65
C GLU A 232 1.32 6.19 2.18
N PHE A 233 0.26 6.50 1.42
CA PHE A 233 -1.12 6.15 1.81
C PHE A 233 -1.37 4.65 1.88
N ILE A 234 -0.66 3.85 1.08
CA ILE A 234 -0.77 2.40 1.09
C ILE A 234 -0.10 1.81 2.33
N ARG A 235 1.01 2.41 2.74
CA ARG A 235 1.82 1.94 3.87
C ARG A 235 1.25 2.36 5.22
N GLY A 236 0.30 3.28 5.22
CA GLY A 236 -0.23 3.95 6.41
C GLY A 236 0.44 5.32 6.61
N LEU A 237 -0.36 6.34 6.82
CA LEU A 237 0.12 7.68 7.17
C LEU A 237 0.20 7.81 8.68
N SER A 238 1.33 8.32 9.19
CA SER A 238 1.38 8.75 10.57
C SER A 238 0.40 9.90 10.82
N SER A 239 -0.12 10.02 12.05
CA SER A 239 -1.04 11.10 12.43
C SER A 239 -0.44 12.49 12.19
N GLU A 240 0.88 12.64 12.39
CA GLU A 240 1.61 13.88 12.12
C GLU A 240 1.59 14.24 10.63
N LYS A 241 1.84 13.23 9.77
CA LYS A 241 1.86 13.46 8.32
C LYS A 241 0.47 13.73 7.76
N TRP A 242 -0.56 13.05 8.27
CA TRP A 242 -1.95 13.35 7.95
C TRP A 242 -2.31 14.79 8.27
N THR A 243 -1.89 15.30 9.44
CA THR A 243 -2.12 16.68 9.85
C THR A 243 -1.38 17.70 8.97
N SER A 244 -0.21 17.35 8.45
CA SER A 244 0.57 18.23 7.56
C SER A 244 0.02 18.33 6.14
N LEU A 245 -0.83 17.40 5.72
CA LEU A 245 -1.47 17.38 4.40
C LEU A 245 -2.83 18.09 4.37
N ASN A 246 -3.41 18.42 5.53
CA ASN A 246 -4.65 19.16 5.71
C ASN A 246 -4.40 20.59 6.18
#